data_a94b918f83eb37eb748704ab7e466f5d
#
_entry.id   a94b918f83eb37eb748704ab7e466f5d
#
_cell.length_a   1.000
_cell.length_b   1.000
_cell.length_c   1.000
_cell.angle_alpha   90.00
_cell.angle_beta   90.00
_cell.angle_gamma   90.00
#
_symmetry.space_group_name_H-M   'P 1'
#
loop_
_entity.id
_entity.type
_entity.pdbx_description
1 polymer ?
#
loop_
_entity_poly.entity_id
_entity_poly.type
_entity_poly.pdbx_seq_one_letter_code
_entity_poly.pdbx_strand_id
1 'polypeptide(L)'
;MAQLPRATFCYHRKRMNSADKYESVKEEITAIYHENKGRYGYRRITAERRNRKLPLNHKTVQRLMEELGLVCHVRMKKYRSYKGEVGKIAPNLLNRDFHADKPNQKWVTDVTEFRLFGEKLYLSPILDLRSSDLVSYTISDRPVLSMVTNMLDGAFEKIPDNTNLILHSDQGWQYQHKQYQRRLREKGIRQSMSRKGNCLDNAVIENFFGLLKSELLYLQEFQSMEHFKQELLDYLDYYNNRRIKAKRKGLPPAIHRQQALSAV
;
A
#
# COMPACT_ATOMS: atom_id res chain seq x y z
N MET A 1 -47.02 19.96 16.79
CA MET A 1 -46.31 21.11 16.21
C MET A 1 -45.17 21.51 17.12
N ALA A 2 -43.95 21.60 16.62
CA ALA A 2 -42.79 22.03 17.43
C ALA A 2 -42.98 23.52 17.77
N GLN A 3 -43.05 23.87 19.05
CA GLN A 3 -43.15 25.26 19.55
C GLN A 3 -41.74 25.92 19.46
N LEU A 4 -41.29 26.25 18.27
CA LEU A 4 -40.03 26.99 18.08
C LEU A 4 -40.31 28.50 18.19
N PRO A 5 -39.50 29.27 18.95
CA PRO A 5 -39.56 30.71 18.96
C PRO A 5 -39.46 31.28 17.54
N ARG A 6 -40.25 32.32 17.23
CA ARG A 6 -40.33 32.93 15.89
C ARG A 6 -38.97 33.31 15.33
N ALA A 7 -38.08 33.87 16.16
CA ALA A 7 -36.71 34.22 15.77
C ALA A 7 -35.89 32.99 15.33
N THR A 8 -36.00 31.88 16.07
CA THR A 8 -35.33 30.61 15.75
C THR A 8 -35.87 30.00 14.45
N PHE A 9 -37.19 30.06 14.24
CA PHE A 9 -37.81 29.62 12.99
C PHE A 9 -37.35 30.45 11.79
N CYS A 10 -37.36 31.80 11.90
CA CYS A 10 -36.91 32.68 10.84
C CYS A 10 -35.41 32.49 10.53
N TYR A 11 -34.59 32.25 11.56
CA TYR A 11 -33.16 31.95 11.40
C TYR A 11 -32.95 30.63 10.61
N HIS A 12 -33.63 29.57 10.99
CA HIS A 12 -33.51 28.28 10.28
C HIS A 12 -34.08 28.38 8.85
N ARG A 13 -35.22 29.04 8.64
CA ARG A 13 -35.80 29.27 7.32
C ARG A 13 -34.85 30.05 6.39
N LYS A 14 -34.20 31.13 6.90
CA LYS A 14 -33.20 31.88 6.12
C LYS A 14 -31.99 31.04 5.77
N ARG A 15 -31.57 30.16 6.70
CA ARG A 15 -30.43 29.26 6.49
C ARG A 15 -30.75 28.13 5.50
N MET A 16 -31.98 27.62 5.48
CA MET A 16 -32.42 26.62 4.49
C MET A 16 -32.48 27.18 3.07
N ASN A 17 -32.76 28.48 2.92
CA ASN A 17 -32.84 29.16 1.62
C ASN A 17 -31.50 29.80 1.18
N SER A 18 -30.43 29.69 1.97
CA SER A 18 -29.09 30.16 1.56
C SER A 18 -28.37 29.08 0.78
N ALA A 19 -27.65 29.49 -0.28
CA ALA A 19 -26.78 28.58 -1.02
C ALA A 19 -25.78 27.88 -0.09
N ASP A 20 -25.52 26.60 -0.32
CA ASP A 20 -24.60 25.84 0.53
C ASP A 20 -23.18 26.37 0.34
N LYS A 21 -22.64 26.97 1.40
CA LYS A 21 -21.26 27.48 1.43
C LYS A 21 -20.21 26.44 0.99
N TYR A 22 -20.52 25.16 1.12
CA TYR A 22 -19.61 24.06 0.88
C TYR A 22 -19.95 23.25 -0.38
N GLU A 23 -20.83 23.74 -1.26
CA GLU A 23 -21.29 22.97 -2.44
C GLU A 23 -20.11 22.55 -3.33
N SER A 24 -19.29 23.49 -3.75
CA SER A 24 -18.06 23.19 -4.54
C SER A 24 -17.07 22.28 -3.79
N VAL A 25 -17.00 22.40 -2.47
CA VAL A 25 -16.16 21.55 -1.63
C VAL A 25 -16.72 20.12 -1.56
N LYS A 26 -18.04 19.96 -1.49
CA LYS A 26 -18.72 18.66 -1.51
C LYS A 26 -18.51 17.94 -2.83
N GLU A 27 -18.63 18.66 -3.95
CA GLU A 27 -18.35 18.12 -5.30
C GLU A 27 -16.92 17.60 -5.40
N GLU A 28 -15.94 18.38 -4.93
CA GLU A 28 -14.54 17.98 -4.95
C GLU A 28 -14.24 16.79 -4.02
N ILE A 29 -14.82 16.75 -2.81
CA ILE A 29 -14.71 15.60 -1.91
C ILE A 29 -15.28 14.35 -2.59
N THR A 30 -16.42 14.47 -3.27
CA THR A 30 -17.07 13.39 -3.99
C THR A 30 -16.20 12.90 -5.16
N ALA A 31 -15.62 13.83 -5.93
CA ALA A 31 -14.71 13.50 -7.02
C ALA A 31 -13.48 12.73 -6.51
N ILE A 32 -12.79 13.24 -5.48
CA ILE A 32 -11.63 12.56 -4.87
C ILE A 32 -12.02 11.18 -4.34
N TYR A 33 -13.19 11.04 -3.73
CA TYR A 33 -13.67 9.76 -3.21
C TYR A 33 -13.87 8.73 -4.32
N HIS A 34 -14.51 9.10 -5.43
CA HIS A 34 -14.76 8.21 -6.57
C HIS A 34 -13.49 7.93 -7.38
N GLU A 35 -12.62 8.90 -7.61
CA GLU A 35 -11.30 8.69 -8.22
C GLU A 35 -10.51 7.60 -7.49
N ASN A 36 -10.69 7.50 -6.18
CA ASN A 36 -10.02 6.51 -5.33
C ASN A 36 -10.90 5.28 -5.01
N LYS A 37 -11.95 5.02 -5.79
CA LYS A 37 -12.84 3.85 -5.66
C LYS A 37 -13.33 3.62 -4.21
N GLY A 38 -13.65 4.68 -3.46
CA GLY A 38 -14.11 4.60 -2.06
C GLY A 38 -13.07 4.18 -1.02
N ARG A 39 -11.78 4.10 -1.39
CA ARG A 39 -10.67 3.69 -0.50
C ARG A 39 -10.22 4.77 0.46
N TYR A 40 -10.62 6.04 0.23
CA TYR A 40 -10.20 7.18 1.03
C TYR A 40 -11.25 7.55 2.08
N GLY A 41 -10.83 7.55 3.34
CA GLY A 41 -11.56 8.20 4.44
C GLY A 41 -11.14 9.67 4.59
N TYR A 42 -11.80 10.40 5.47
CA TYR A 42 -11.63 11.85 5.64
C TYR A 42 -10.17 12.32 5.79
N ARG A 43 -9.31 11.54 6.45
CA ARG A 43 -7.88 11.91 6.62
C ARG A 43 -7.11 11.93 5.31
N ARG A 44 -7.35 10.96 4.42
CA ARG A 44 -6.71 10.90 3.09
C ARG A 44 -7.29 11.97 2.16
N ILE A 45 -8.60 12.19 2.19
CA ILE A 45 -9.24 13.27 1.43
C ILE A 45 -8.72 14.63 1.87
N THR A 46 -8.55 14.86 3.18
CA THR A 46 -7.94 16.10 3.69
C THR A 46 -6.50 16.28 3.18
N ALA A 47 -5.71 15.20 3.16
CA ALA A 47 -4.34 15.25 2.66
C ALA A 47 -4.30 15.53 1.15
N GLU A 48 -5.18 14.89 0.36
CA GLU A 48 -5.28 15.10 -1.08
C GLU A 48 -5.70 16.54 -1.42
N ARG A 49 -6.69 17.09 -0.72
CA ARG A 49 -7.06 18.50 -0.88
C ARG A 49 -5.89 19.46 -0.58
N ARG A 50 -5.07 19.13 0.43
CA ARG A 50 -3.85 19.89 0.73
C ARG A 50 -2.84 19.80 -0.42
N ASN A 51 -2.65 18.64 -1.01
CA ASN A 51 -1.78 18.43 -2.16
C ASN A 51 -2.26 19.24 -3.39
N ARG A 52 -3.58 19.36 -3.57
CA ARG A 52 -4.22 20.20 -4.61
C ARG A 52 -4.25 21.70 -4.27
N LYS A 53 -3.57 22.13 -3.20
CA LYS A 53 -3.52 23.52 -2.70
C LYS A 53 -4.88 24.08 -2.25
N LEU A 54 -5.82 23.24 -1.85
CA LEU A 54 -7.17 23.57 -1.38
C LEU A 54 -7.37 23.12 0.08
N PRO A 55 -6.58 23.66 1.04
CA PRO A 55 -6.58 23.19 2.42
C PRO A 55 -7.95 23.40 3.10
N LEU A 56 -8.39 22.40 3.84
CA LEU A 56 -9.58 22.47 4.67
C LEU A 56 -9.33 21.68 5.98
N ASN A 57 -9.99 22.09 7.06
CA ASN A 57 -9.88 21.39 8.33
C ASN A 57 -10.45 19.97 8.22
N HIS A 58 -9.71 18.99 8.74
CA HIS A 58 -10.10 17.57 8.67
C HIS A 58 -11.48 17.28 9.34
N LYS A 59 -11.85 18.02 10.40
CA LYS A 59 -13.17 17.89 11.02
C LYS A 59 -14.30 18.36 10.08
N THR A 60 -14.05 19.41 9.29
CA THR A 60 -14.98 19.86 8.25
C THR A 60 -15.13 18.83 7.15
N VAL A 61 -14.01 18.26 6.65
CA VAL A 61 -14.05 17.18 5.65
C VAL A 61 -14.83 15.96 6.18
N GLN A 62 -14.59 15.56 7.42
CA GLN A 62 -15.33 14.45 8.05
C GLN A 62 -16.82 14.70 8.06
N ARG A 63 -17.27 15.87 8.56
CA ARG A 63 -18.68 16.26 8.60
C ARG A 63 -19.31 16.27 7.20
N LEU A 64 -18.62 16.85 6.20
CA LEU A 64 -19.12 16.88 4.83
C LEU A 64 -19.24 15.49 4.21
N MET A 65 -18.29 14.59 4.47
CA MET A 65 -18.40 13.19 4.06
C MET A 65 -19.59 12.47 4.71
N GLU A 66 -19.86 12.73 6.00
CA GLU A 66 -21.03 12.20 6.69
C GLU A 66 -22.32 12.73 6.07
N GLU A 67 -22.41 14.04 5.77
CA GLU A 67 -23.55 14.66 5.08
C GLU A 67 -23.79 14.05 3.69
N LEU A 68 -22.73 13.67 2.97
CA LEU A 68 -22.76 13.04 1.64
C LEU A 68 -22.96 11.52 1.70
N GLY A 69 -22.98 10.90 2.89
CA GLY A 69 -23.06 9.45 3.05
C GLY A 69 -21.81 8.69 2.56
N LEU A 70 -20.66 9.38 2.40
CA LEU A 70 -19.41 8.80 1.90
C LEU A 70 -18.65 8.10 3.01
N VAL A 71 -18.57 6.77 2.94
CA VAL A 71 -17.90 5.92 3.94
C VAL A 71 -16.73 5.17 3.31
N CYS A 72 -15.57 5.15 3.98
CA CYS A 72 -14.43 4.36 3.53
C CYS A 72 -14.73 2.86 3.65
N HIS A 73 -14.66 2.13 2.54
CA HIS A 73 -15.01 0.70 2.47
C HIS A 73 -13.91 -0.25 2.94
N VAL A 74 -12.69 0.24 3.22
CA VAL A 74 -11.55 -0.60 3.60
C VAL A 74 -11.71 -1.14 5.02
N ARG A 75 -11.90 -2.46 5.16
CA ARG A 75 -11.97 -3.17 6.45
C ARG A 75 -10.64 -3.83 6.77
N MET A 76 -10.12 -3.65 8.00
CA MET A 76 -8.93 -4.35 8.51
C MET A 76 -9.32 -5.70 9.15
N LYS A 77 -8.78 -6.82 8.64
CA LYS A 77 -8.89 -8.16 9.27
C LYS A 77 -7.60 -8.52 10.00
N LYS A 78 -7.70 -9.25 11.13
CA LYS A 78 -6.53 -9.81 11.87
C LYS A 78 -5.98 -11.05 11.17
N TYR A 79 -4.64 -11.15 11.10
CA TYR A 79 -3.85 -12.19 10.43
C TYR A 79 -3.60 -13.44 11.30
N ARG A 80 -3.35 -14.62 10.64
CA ARG A 80 -2.85 -15.87 11.25
C ARG A 80 -1.79 -16.51 10.36
N SER A 81 -0.67 -17.01 10.93
CA SER A 81 0.52 -17.50 10.24
C SER A 81 0.57 -19.03 10.01
N TYR A 82 1.38 -19.46 9.02
CA TYR A 82 1.63 -20.85 8.60
C TYR A 82 3.08 -21.28 8.85
N LYS A 83 3.36 -22.62 9.03
CA LYS A 83 4.69 -23.18 9.36
C LYS A 83 5.16 -24.17 8.27
N GLY A 84 6.38 -24.02 7.75
CA GLY A 84 7.03 -24.95 6.82
C GLY A 84 8.56 -24.85 6.82
N GLU A 85 9.28 -25.88 6.35
CA GLU A 85 10.77 -25.94 6.34
C GLU A 85 11.34 -26.41 5.00
N VAL A 86 12.54 -25.93 4.60
CA VAL A 86 13.77 -26.61 4.11
C VAL A 86 14.69 -25.66 3.34
N GLY A 87 16.02 -25.61 3.65
CA GLY A 87 17.09 -24.94 2.91
C GLY A 87 18.08 -24.19 3.81
N LYS A 88 19.02 -23.43 3.22
CA LYS A 88 20.01 -22.65 4.00
C LYS A 88 19.42 -21.31 4.41
N ILE A 89 19.21 -21.13 5.71
CA ILE A 89 18.61 -19.94 6.31
C ILE A 89 19.71 -18.89 6.53
N ALA A 90 19.45 -17.65 6.08
CA ALA A 90 20.28 -16.49 6.39
C ALA A 90 19.96 -15.91 7.78
N PRO A 91 20.92 -15.24 8.46
CA PRO A 91 20.65 -14.60 9.74
C PRO A 91 19.62 -13.49 9.62
N ASN A 92 18.88 -13.22 10.70
CA ASN A 92 17.99 -12.07 10.78
C ASN A 92 18.81 -10.80 11.07
N LEU A 93 19.15 -10.05 10.03
CA LEU A 93 19.90 -8.80 10.13
C LEU A 93 19.00 -7.60 10.43
N LEU A 94 17.70 -7.70 10.10
CA LEU A 94 16.75 -6.63 10.27
C LEU A 94 16.32 -6.47 11.74
N ASN A 95 16.19 -7.60 12.43
CA ASN A 95 15.83 -7.68 13.87
C ASN A 95 14.67 -6.74 14.27
N ARG A 96 13.63 -6.66 13.42
CA ARG A 96 12.45 -5.77 13.53
C ARG A 96 12.75 -4.26 13.47
N ASP A 97 13.97 -3.87 13.18
CA ASP A 97 14.28 -2.49 12.86
C ASP A 97 13.91 -2.19 11.40
N PHE A 98 12.64 -1.84 11.20
CA PHE A 98 12.07 -1.45 9.91
C PHE A 98 12.34 0.02 9.56
N HIS A 99 13.11 0.74 10.37
CA HIS A 99 13.51 2.09 10.06
C HIS A 99 14.62 2.10 9.01
N ALA A 100 14.53 2.99 8.04
CA ALA A 100 15.56 3.27 7.06
C ALA A 100 15.66 4.79 6.87
N ASP A 101 16.88 5.33 6.85
CA ASP A 101 17.14 6.76 6.71
C ASP A 101 17.05 7.21 5.25
N LYS A 102 17.47 6.34 4.34
CA LYS A 102 17.53 6.60 2.89
C LYS A 102 16.84 5.48 2.11
N PRO A 103 16.31 5.75 0.89
CA PRO A 103 15.91 4.71 -0.04
C PRO A 103 17.07 3.74 -0.33
N ASN A 104 16.75 2.51 -0.65
CA ASN A 104 17.69 1.44 -0.97
C ASN A 104 18.65 1.01 0.18
N GLN A 105 18.31 1.29 1.43
CA GLN A 105 19.03 0.73 2.59
C GLN A 105 18.47 -0.63 3.00
N LYS A 106 17.14 -0.74 3.05
CA LYS A 106 16.43 -1.94 3.51
C LYS A 106 15.22 -2.19 2.63
N TRP A 107 15.18 -3.37 2.04
CA TRP A 107 14.05 -3.87 1.27
C TRP A 107 13.43 -5.08 1.96
N VAL A 108 12.13 -5.29 1.76
CA VAL A 108 11.41 -6.50 2.18
C VAL A 108 10.71 -7.13 1.00
N THR A 109 10.64 -8.46 1.01
CA THR A 109 9.98 -9.25 -0.03
C THR A 109 9.26 -10.44 0.59
N ASP A 110 8.21 -10.88 -0.07
CA ASP A 110 7.46 -12.09 0.23
C ASP A 110 6.60 -12.47 -0.98
N VAL A 111 6.00 -13.65 -0.98
CA VAL A 111 5.08 -14.10 -2.02
C VAL A 111 3.68 -14.23 -1.45
N THR A 112 2.69 -13.64 -2.13
CA THR A 112 1.28 -13.85 -1.79
C THR A 112 0.54 -14.59 -2.89
N GLU A 113 -0.43 -15.43 -2.51
CA GLU A 113 -1.31 -16.19 -3.40
C GLU A 113 -2.71 -15.56 -3.41
N PHE A 114 -3.30 -15.50 -4.59
CA PHE A 114 -4.72 -15.22 -4.82
C PHE A 114 -5.39 -16.46 -5.41
N ARG A 115 -6.61 -16.74 -4.95
CA ARG A 115 -7.44 -17.87 -5.47
C ARG A 115 -8.79 -17.31 -5.90
N LEU A 116 -9.05 -17.37 -7.20
CA LEU A 116 -10.31 -16.94 -7.81
C LEU A 116 -10.65 -17.91 -8.95
N PHE A 117 -11.91 -18.20 -9.18
CA PHE A 117 -12.38 -19.04 -10.29
C PHE A 117 -11.73 -20.43 -10.38
N GLY A 118 -11.30 -21.01 -9.24
CA GLY A 118 -10.55 -22.28 -9.24
C GLY A 118 -9.09 -22.16 -9.65
N GLU A 119 -8.62 -21.00 -10.06
CA GLU A 119 -7.26 -20.71 -10.49
C GLU A 119 -6.45 -20.03 -9.40
N LYS A 120 -5.12 -19.98 -9.57
CA LYS A 120 -4.17 -19.32 -8.66
C LYS A 120 -3.35 -18.30 -9.40
N LEU A 121 -3.10 -17.17 -8.73
CA LEU A 121 -2.17 -16.16 -9.17
C LEU A 121 -1.25 -15.78 -8.00
N TYR A 122 0.02 -15.60 -8.29
CA TYR A 122 1.04 -15.27 -7.29
C TYR A 122 1.64 -13.90 -7.59
N LEU A 123 1.88 -13.11 -6.55
CA LEU A 123 2.57 -11.82 -6.62
C LEU A 123 3.80 -11.89 -5.73
N SER A 124 4.97 -11.55 -6.28
CA SER A 124 6.24 -11.40 -5.57
C SER A 124 6.72 -9.97 -5.71
N PRO A 125 6.52 -9.08 -4.74
CA PRO A 125 7.00 -7.71 -4.74
C PRO A 125 8.28 -7.52 -3.92
N ILE A 126 9.04 -6.48 -4.24
CA ILE A 126 10.04 -5.87 -3.35
C ILE A 126 9.53 -4.50 -2.91
N LEU A 127 9.50 -4.27 -1.61
CA LEU A 127 9.08 -3.01 -0.99
C LEU A 127 10.27 -2.34 -0.30
N ASP A 128 10.51 -1.07 -0.59
CA ASP A 128 11.49 -0.24 0.10
C ASP A 128 10.97 0.23 1.45
N LEU A 129 11.74 0.06 2.52
CA LEU A 129 11.29 0.41 3.88
C LEU A 129 11.25 1.92 4.13
N ARG A 130 12.08 2.72 3.42
CA ARG A 130 12.10 4.18 3.58
C ARG A 130 10.88 4.84 2.94
N SER A 131 10.62 4.53 1.68
CA SER A 131 9.57 5.17 0.88
C SER A 131 8.26 4.38 0.90
N SER A 132 8.34 3.08 1.18
CA SER A 132 7.24 2.11 1.05
C SER A 132 6.73 1.97 -0.40
N ASP A 133 7.56 2.29 -1.39
CA ASP A 133 7.24 2.03 -2.79
C ASP A 133 7.55 0.59 -3.18
N LEU A 134 6.88 0.11 -4.18
CA LEU A 134 7.19 -1.14 -4.86
C LEU A 134 8.35 -0.89 -5.81
N VAL A 135 9.53 -1.37 -5.44
CA VAL A 135 10.74 -1.25 -6.26
C VAL A 135 10.62 -2.10 -7.52
N SER A 136 10.18 -3.34 -7.36
CA SER A 136 9.95 -4.31 -8.43
C SER A 136 8.89 -5.30 -8.00
N TYR A 137 8.26 -5.97 -8.96
CA TYR A 137 7.36 -7.09 -8.71
C TYR A 137 7.27 -8.01 -9.91
N THR A 138 6.84 -9.25 -9.66
CA THR A 138 6.50 -10.23 -10.70
C THR A 138 5.18 -10.89 -10.34
N ILE A 139 4.33 -11.10 -11.36
CA ILE A 139 3.07 -11.85 -11.27
C ILE A 139 3.24 -13.15 -12.06
N SER A 140 2.81 -14.28 -11.49
CA SER A 140 2.92 -15.60 -12.10
C SER A 140 1.72 -16.46 -11.72
N ASP A 141 1.37 -17.42 -12.60
CA ASP A 141 0.37 -18.45 -12.35
C ASP A 141 0.92 -19.60 -11.47
N ARG A 142 2.25 -19.66 -11.29
CA ARG A 142 2.95 -20.69 -10.50
C ARG A 142 4.01 -20.09 -9.59
N PRO A 143 4.20 -20.62 -8.37
CA PRO A 143 5.23 -20.17 -7.45
C PRO A 143 6.59 -20.79 -7.77
N VAL A 144 7.13 -20.48 -8.96
CA VAL A 144 8.42 -20.98 -9.46
C VAL A 144 9.58 -20.08 -9.07
N LEU A 145 10.81 -20.62 -9.08
CA LEU A 145 11.98 -19.83 -8.73
C LEU A 145 12.21 -18.63 -9.66
N SER A 146 11.89 -18.78 -10.95
CA SER A 146 12.03 -17.69 -11.92
C SER A 146 11.18 -16.46 -11.56
N MET A 147 10.05 -16.62 -10.87
CA MET A 147 9.22 -15.50 -10.39
C MET A 147 10.03 -14.59 -9.48
N VAL A 148 10.73 -15.13 -8.48
CA VAL A 148 11.51 -14.32 -7.53
C VAL A 148 12.84 -13.84 -8.15
N THR A 149 13.44 -14.58 -9.10
CA THR A 149 14.66 -14.13 -9.76
C THR A 149 14.39 -13.02 -10.77
N ASN A 150 13.32 -13.08 -11.56
CA ASN A 150 12.92 -12.00 -12.47
C ASN A 150 12.56 -10.72 -11.70
N MET A 151 11.90 -10.85 -10.54
CA MET A 151 11.66 -9.74 -9.63
C MET A 151 12.97 -9.08 -9.17
N LEU A 152 14.02 -9.88 -8.84
CA LEU A 152 15.34 -9.35 -8.50
C LEU A 152 15.96 -8.61 -9.68
N ASP A 153 15.90 -9.16 -10.89
CA ASP A 153 16.46 -8.53 -12.09
C ASP A 153 15.89 -7.11 -12.28
N GLY A 154 14.57 -6.97 -12.25
CA GLY A 154 13.93 -5.67 -12.35
C GLY A 154 14.21 -4.71 -11.16
N ALA A 155 14.63 -5.23 -10.01
CA ALA A 155 15.06 -4.40 -8.89
C ALA A 155 16.54 -3.99 -9.03
N PHE A 156 17.40 -4.87 -9.56
CA PHE A 156 18.84 -4.64 -9.73
C PHE A 156 19.15 -3.57 -10.76
N GLU A 157 18.29 -3.41 -11.78
CA GLU A 157 18.40 -2.32 -12.76
C GLU A 157 18.26 -0.93 -12.11
N LYS A 158 17.64 -0.84 -10.94
CA LYS A 158 17.35 0.43 -10.25
C LYS A 158 18.39 0.84 -9.22
N ILE A 159 19.42 0.03 -9.01
CA ILE A 159 20.48 0.27 -8.03
C ILE A 159 21.85 -0.08 -8.59
N PRO A 160 22.92 0.62 -8.20
CA PRO A 160 24.29 0.22 -8.50
C PRO A 160 24.65 -1.09 -7.78
N ASP A 161 25.83 -1.64 -8.12
CA ASP A 161 26.37 -2.79 -7.42
C ASP A 161 26.97 -2.40 -6.07
N ASN A 162 27.11 -3.38 -5.17
CA ASN A 162 27.78 -3.23 -3.87
C ASN A 162 27.17 -2.12 -2.97
N THR A 163 25.87 -1.95 -2.98
CA THR A 163 25.16 -0.93 -2.19
C THR A 163 25.09 -1.25 -0.71
N ASN A 164 25.48 -2.45 -0.28
CA ASN A 164 25.35 -2.94 1.10
C ASN A 164 23.87 -3.00 1.62
N LEU A 165 22.92 -2.97 0.69
CA LEU A 165 21.49 -3.05 0.93
C LEU A 165 21.14 -4.36 1.65
N ILE A 166 20.19 -4.32 2.58
CA ILE A 166 19.61 -5.51 3.21
C ILE A 166 18.31 -5.86 2.50
N LEU A 167 18.22 -7.07 1.94
CA LEU A 167 16.95 -7.63 1.47
C LEU A 167 16.46 -8.70 2.44
N HIS A 168 15.33 -8.42 3.09
CA HIS A 168 14.71 -9.29 4.08
C HIS A 168 13.51 -10.03 3.52
N SER A 169 13.40 -11.32 3.84
CA SER A 169 12.29 -12.19 3.48
C SER A 169 11.87 -13.09 4.64
N ASP A 170 10.81 -13.85 4.45
CA ASP A 170 10.53 -15.04 5.26
C ASP A 170 11.51 -16.17 4.92
N GLN A 171 11.27 -17.36 5.51
CA GLN A 171 12.04 -18.58 5.20
C GLN A 171 11.43 -19.40 4.06
N GLY A 172 10.76 -18.79 3.10
CA GLY A 172 10.25 -19.46 1.92
C GLY A 172 11.36 -20.19 1.13
N TRP A 173 11.04 -21.35 0.56
CA TRP A 173 12.02 -22.20 -0.15
C TRP A 173 12.74 -21.44 -1.30
N GLN A 174 12.05 -20.51 -1.99
CA GLN A 174 12.60 -19.71 -3.07
C GLN A 174 13.79 -18.85 -2.57
N TYR A 175 13.69 -18.28 -1.39
CA TYR A 175 14.71 -17.41 -0.78
C TYR A 175 15.90 -18.20 -0.23
N GLN A 176 15.69 -19.49 0.07
CA GLN A 176 16.71 -20.42 0.53
C GLN A 176 17.47 -21.06 -0.64
N HIS A 177 17.01 -20.89 -1.88
CA HIS A 177 17.58 -21.52 -3.05
C HIS A 177 18.95 -20.90 -3.40
N LYS A 178 19.94 -21.77 -3.75
CA LYS A 178 21.33 -21.35 -4.03
C LYS A 178 21.44 -20.29 -5.11
N GLN A 179 20.62 -20.38 -6.17
CA GLN A 179 20.64 -19.42 -7.29
C GLN A 179 20.17 -18.03 -6.83
N TYR A 180 19.12 -17.95 -6.00
CA TYR A 180 18.65 -16.70 -5.41
C TYR A 180 19.73 -16.06 -4.54
N GLN A 181 20.32 -16.83 -3.63
CA GLN A 181 21.38 -16.38 -2.73
C GLN A 181 22.65 -15.94 -3.48
N ARG A 182 23.00 -16.66 -4.58
CA ARG A 182 24.13 -16.29 -5.43
C ARG A 182 23.92 -14.93 -6.08
N ARG A 183 22.72 -14.66 -6.67
CA ARG A 183 22.40 -13.38 -7.31
C ARG A 183 22.51 -12.20 -6.34
N LEU A 184 22.03 -12.36 -5.09
CA LEU A 184 22.17 -11.33 -4.08
C LEU A 184 23.64 -11.03 -3.75
N ARG A 185 24.48 -12.07 -3.60
CA ARG A 185 25.91 -11.90 -3.34
C ARG A 185 26.63 -11.21 -4.49
N GLU A 186 26.33 -11.61 -5.73
CA GLU A 186 26.93 -11.02 -6.94
C GLU A 186 26.58 -9.53 -7.06
N LYS A 187 25.37 -9.12 -6.64
CA LYS A 187 24.94 -7.72 -6.60
C LYS A 187 25.46 -6.95 -5.37
N GLY A 188 26.06 -7.62 -4.40
CA GLY A 188 26.53 -7.02 -3.14
C GLY A 188 25.40 -6.72 -2.14
N ILE A 189 24.29 -7.47 -2.23
CA ILE A 189 23.13 -7.33 -1.34
C ILE A 189 23.24 -8.34 -0.20
N ARG A 190 23.00 -7.86 1.02
CA ARG A 190 22.99 -8.68 2.24
C ARG A 190 21.63 -9.33 2.43
N GLN A 191 21.58 -10.65 2.37
CA GLN A 191 20.35 -11.38 2.65
C GLN A 191 20.04 -11.42 4.15
N SER A 192 18.79 -11.21 4.50
CA SER A 192 18.25 -11.35 5.85
C SER A 192 16.96 -12.19 5.80
N MET A 193 16.76 -13.06 6.79
CA MET A 193 15.52 -13.86 6.89
C MET A 193 14.88 -13.73 8.27
N SER A 194 13.56 -13.75 8.31
CA SER A 194 12.80 -13.79 9.56
C SER A 194 13.11 -15.06 10.36
N ARG A 195 12.95 -14.98 11.67
CA ARG A 195 13.04 -16.15 12.54
C ARG A 195 11.88 -17.09 12.29
N LYS A 196 12.12 -18.38 12.43
CA LYS A 196 11.09 -19.41 12.21
C LYS A 196 9.84 -19.16 13.08
N GLY A 197 8.68 -19.13 12.44
CA GLY A 197 7.39 -18.95 13.11
C GLY A 197 7.15 -17.56 13.70
N ASN A 198 7.96 -16.55 13.34
CA ASN A 198 7.85 -15.21 13.86
C ASN A 198 7.35 -14.23 12.77
N CYS A 199 6.03 -14.14 12.64
CA CYS A 199 5.36 -13.27 11.66
C CYS A 199 5.70 -11.78 11.85
N LEU A 200 6.03 -11.34 13.07
CA LEU A 200 6.38 -9.94 13.31
C LEU A 200 7.68 -9.51 12.62
N ASP A 201 8.55 -10.46 12.27
CA ASP A 201 9.80 -10.16 11.58
C ASP A 201 9.57 -9.75 10.11
N ASN A 202 8.40 -10.11 9.50
CA ASN A 202 8.01 -9.75 8.13
C ASN A 202 6.77 -8.84 8.06
N ALA A 203 6.42 -8.18 9.17
CA ALA A 203 5.17 -7.45 9.36
C ALA A 203 4.91 -6.35 8.31
N VAL A 204 5.94 -5.74 7.73
CA VAL A 204 5.77 -4.62 6.77
C VAL A 204 5.21 -5.11 5.45
N ILE A 205 5.74 -6.22 4.89
CA ILE A 205 5.24 -6.77 3.64
C ILE A 205 3.88 -7.45 3.84
N GLU A 206 3.66 -8.11 5.00
CA GLU A 206 2.35 -8.66 5.36
C GLU A 206 1.28 -7.56 5.45
N ASN A 207 1.62 -6.39 6.00
CA ASN A 207 0.73 -5.23 6.01
C ASN A 207 0.41 -4.75 4.59
N PHE A 208 1.38 -4.73 3.69
CA PHE A 208 1.15 -4.41 2.28
C PHE A 208 0.16 -5.39 1.65
N PHE A 209 0.32 -6.70 1.84
CA PHE A 209 -0.62 -7.70 1.32
C PHE A 209 -2.02 -7.57 1.95
N GLY A 210 -2.08 -7.26 3.24
CA GLY A 210 -3.35 -6.97 3.91
C GLY A 210 -4.07 -5.78 3.29
N LEU A 211 -3.35 -4.69 2.99
CA LEU A 211 -3.89 -3.51 2.30
C LEU A 211 -4.35 -3.83 0.88
N LEU A 212 -3.52 -4.55 0.10
CA LEU A 212 -3.86 -4.96 -1.26
C LEU A 212 -5.14 -5.80 -1.27
N LYS A 213 -5.23 -6.82 -0.41
CA LYS A 213 -6.42 -7.66 -0.30
C LYS A 213 -7.66 -6.88 0.14
N SER A 214 -7.51 -5.95 1.07
CA SER A 214 -8.64 -5.16 1.57
C SER A 214 -9.06 -4.02 0.63
N GLU A 215 -8.15 -3.45 -0.13
CA GLU A 215 -8.40 -2.32 -1.03
C GLU A 215 -8.70 -2.75 -2.48
N LEU A 216 -8.40 -4.00 -2.86
CA LEU A 216 -8.68 -4.56 -4.18
C LEU A 216 -9.59 -5.81 -4.08
N LEU A 217 -9.08 -6.91 -3.48
CA LEU A 217 -9.71 -8.23 -3.56
C LEU A 217 -11.10 -8.27 -2.89
N TYR A 218 -11.31 -7.53 -1.80
CA TYR A 218 -12.55 -7.58 -1.02
C TYR A 218 -13.52 -6.43 -1.31
N LEU A 219 -13.16 -5.49 -2.20
CA LEU A 219 -14.00 -4.34 -2.51
C LEU A 219 -14.78 -4.44 -3.81
N GLN A 220 -14.39 -5.35 -4.69
CA GLN A 220 -15.01 -5.47 -6.00
C GLN A 220 -15.15 -6.94 -6.41
N GLU A 221 -16.06 -7.20 -7.33
CA GLU A 221 -16.24 -8.50 -7.96
C GLU A 221 -15.43 -8.56 -9.26
N PHE A 222 -14.92 -9.74 -9.57
CA PHE A 222 -14.13 -9.99 -10.78
C PHE A 222 -14.90 -10.96 -11.67
N GLN A 223 -14.75 -10.82 -12.98
CA GLN A 223 -15.41 -11.68 -13.97
C GLN A 223 -14.56 -12.89 -14.37
N SER A 224 -13.22 -12.73 -14.30
CA SER A 224 -12.24 -13.77 -14.67
C SER A 224 -10.90 -13.53 -13.94
N MET A 225 -10.00 -14.51 -14.00
CA MET A 225 -8.63 -14.35 -13.51
C MET A 225 -7.86 -13.27 -14.30
N GLU A 226 -8.09 -13.15 -15.60
CA GLU A 226 -7.46 -12.11 -16.42
C GLU A 226 -7.95 -10.71 -16.05
N HIS A 227 -9.26 -10.53 -15.79
CA HIS A 227 -9.80 -9.28 -15.26
C HIS A 227 -9.18 -8.95 -13.89
N PHE A 228 -9.06 -9.92 -12.99
CA PHE A 228 -8.40 -9.72 -11.71
C PHE A 228 -6.93 -9.32 -11.88
N LYS A 229 -6.20 -9.94 -12.80
CA LYS A 229 -4.79 -9.64 -13.08
C LYS A 229 -4.61 -8.21 -13.60
N GLN A 230 -5.49 -7.74 -14.48
CA GLN A 230 -5.48 -6.35 -14.95
C GLN A 230 -5.74 -5.37 -13.82
N GLU A 231 -6.78 -5.59 -13.01
CA GLU A 231 -7.09 -4.76 -11.83
C GLU A 231 -5.96 -4.80 -10.77
N LEU A 232 -5.24 -5.92 -10.67
CA LEU A 232 -4.06 -6.02 -9.81
C LEU A 232 -2.93 -5.12 -10.31
N LEU A 233 -2.63 -5.11 -11.62
CA LEU A 233 -1.63 -4.22 -12.22
C LEU A 233 -2.00 -2.74 -12.01
N ASP A 234 -3.25 -2.38 -12.25
CA ASP A 234 -3.76 -1.03 -12.03
C ASP A 234 -3.70 -0.62 -10.55
N TYR A 235 -3.93 -1.58 -9.62
CA TYR A 235 -3.78 -1.33 -8.20
C TYR A 235 -2.31 -1.13 -7.79
N LEU A 236 -1.37 -1.88 -8.34
CA LEU A 236 0.07 -1.72 -8.04
C LEU A 236 0.57 -0.35 -8.52
N ASP A 237 0.14 0.09 -9.71
CA ASP A 237 0.40 1.45 -10.19
C ASP A 237 -0.22 2.51 -9.27
N TYR A 238 -1.51 2.36 -8.95
CA TYR A 238 -2.22 3.23 -8.00
C TYR A 238 -1.50 3.30 -6.64
N TYR A 239 -1.05 2.15 -6.11
CA TYR A 239 -0.36 2.08 -4.83
C TYR A 239 0.92 2.92 -4.83
N ASN A 240 1.73 2.83 -5.88
CA ASN A 240 2.99 3.57 -5.99
C ASN A 240 2.77 5.06 -6.27
N ASN A 241 1.90 5.40 -7.23
CA ASN A 241 1.87 6.71 -7.85
C ASN A 241 0.74 7.61 -7.34
N ARG A 242 -0.33 7.05 -6.78
CA ARG A 242 -1.53 7.82 -6.40
C ARG A 242 -1.98 7.60 -4.95
N ARG A 243 -1.68 6.45 -4.35
CA ARG A 243 -2.13 6.11 -3.01
C ARG A 243 -1.40 6.89 -1.92
N ILE A 244 -2.09 7.82 -1.28
CA ILE A 244 -1.55 8.67 -0.20
C ILE A 244 -1.28 7.87 1.07
N LYS A 245 -0.11 8.11 1.69
CA LYS A 245 0.29 7.57 2.99
C LYS A 245 0.49 8.68 4.01
N ALA A 246 -0.32 8.71 5.08
CA ALA A 246 -0.22 9.72 6.15
C ALA A 246 1.19 9.78 6.77
N LYS A 247 1.83 8.60 7.00
CA LYS A 247 3.20 8.50 7.53
C LYS A 247 4.29 9.03 6.56
N ARG A 248 3.95 9.34 5.30
CA ARG A 248 4.86 9.85 4.26
C ARG A 248 4.48 11.28 3.86
N LYS A 249 4.23 12.13 4.84
CA LYS A 249 3.82 13.54 4.64
C LYS A 249 2.54 13.69 3.77
N GLY A 250 1.71 12.66 3.69
CA GLY A 250 0.53 12.67 2.82
C GLY A 250 0.85 12.50 1.33
N LEU A 251 2.01 11.96 0.98
CA LEU A 251 2.44 11.73 -0.40
C LEU A 251 2.28 10.25 -0.81
N PRO A 252 2.11 9.98 -2.10
CA PRO A 252 2.31 8.64 -2.67
C PRO A 252 3.74 8.15 -2.50
N PRO A 253 3.97 6.81 -2.41
CA PRO A 253 5.29 6.23 -2.22
C PRO A 253 6.35 6.67 -3.23
N ALA A 254 6.03 6.68 -4.54
CA ALA A 254 6.97 7.05 -5.60
C ALA A 254 7.41 8.52 -5.49
N ILE A 255 6.47 9.43 -5.23
CA ILE A 255 6.78 10.86 -5.06
C ILE A 255 7.64 11.07 -3.81
N HIS A 256 7.29 10.39 -2.70
CA HIS A 256 8.11 10.44 -1.48
C HIS A 256 9.54 9.93 -1.72
N ARG A 257 9.70 8.85 -2.54
CA ARG A 257 11.01 8.34 -2.93
C ARG A 257 11.81 9.36 -3.74
N GLN A 258 11.21 9.98 -4.77
CA GLN A 258 11.87 11.01 -5.58
C GLN A 258 12.39 12.16 -4.73
N GLN A 259 11.56 12.68 -3.82
CA GLN A 259 11.98 13.75 -2.90
C GLN A 259 13.13 13.30 -1.98
N ALA A 260 13.10 12.05 -1.49
CA ALA A 260 14.16 11.53 -0.63
C ALA A 260 15.48 11.30 -1.39
N LEU A 261 15.45 11.00 -2.68
CA LEU A 261 16.64 10.86 -3.53
C LEU A 261 17.21 12.22 -3.96
N SER A 262 16.35 13.24 -4.17
CA SER A 262 16.80 14.59 -4.54
C SER A 262 17.36 15.38 -3.35
N ALA A 263 17.14 14.92 -2.12
CA ALA A 263 17.61 15.57 -0.88
C ALA A 263 18.98 15.02 -0.39
N VAL A 264 19.61 14.13 -1.16
CA VAL A 264 20.93 13.54 -0.92
C VAL A 264 21.94 14.09 -1.91
#